data_64bd4963dc3343a77285520f82203b92
#
_entry.id   64bd4963dc3343a77285520f82203b92
#
_cell.length_a   1.000
_cell.length_b   1.000
_cell.length_c   1.000
_cell.angle_alpha   90.00
_cell.angle_beta   90.00
_cell.angle_gamma   90.00
#
_symmetry.space_group_name_H-M   'P 1'
#
loop_
_entity.id
_entity.type
_entity.pdbx_description
1 polymer ?
#
loop_
_entity_poly.entity_id
_entity_poly.type
_entity_poly.pdbx_seq_one_letter_code
_entity_poly.pdbx_strand_id
1 'polypeptide(L)'
;MSAAENIATAQRGYAACGAGDAAGAMVDMADDIEWITPGNSAISGTTHGKQELGANWAQLAEKGFTTTPQHWYADEERVVVLTQTVLAGESADTVDVLTFNADGKVIKFQSAGDTALFERVFGSK
;
A
#
# COMPACT_ATOMS: atom_id res chain seq x y z
N MET A 1 -2.07 5.37 -19.51
CA MET A 1 -1.46 6.55 -18.85
C MET A 1 0.06 6.44 -18.94
N SER A 2 0.76 7.55 -18.87
CA SER A 2 2.22 7.55 -18.90
C SER A 2 2.82 7.17 -17.55
N ALA A 3 4.11 6.80 -17.56
CA ALA A 3 4.86 6.55 -16.32
C ALA A 3 4.81 7.76 -15.39
N ALA A 4 5.00 8.97 -15.91
CA ALA A 4 4.96 10.20 -15.11
C ALA A 4 3.57 10.45 -14.49
N GLU A 5 2.50 10.20 -15.23
CA GLU A 5 1.14 10.33 -14.73
C GLU A 5 0.84 9.30 -13.64
N ASN A 6 1.30 8.08 -13.81
CA ASN A 6 1.13 7.02 -12.81
C ASN A 6 1.89 7.34 -11.52
N ILE A 7 3.11 7.87 -11.63
CA ILE A 7 3.87 8.34 -10.45
C ILE A 7 3.11 9.45 -9.73
N ALA A 8 2.58 10.43 -10.46
CA ALA A 8 1.84 11.53 -9.85
C ALA A 8 0.59 11.03 -9.10
N THR A 9 -0.12 10.06 -9.68
CA THR A 9 -1.28 9.42 -9.04
C THR A 9 -0.87 8.69 -7.76
N ALA A 10 0.21 7.92 -7.82
CA ALA A 10 0.73 7.21 -6.64
C ALA A 10 1.15 8.20 -5.55
N GLN A 11 1.84 9.29 -5.91
CA GLN A 11 2.25 10.30 -4.94
C GLN A 11 1.07 10.94 -4.21
N ARG A 12 -0.03 11.21 -4.92
CA ARG A 12 -1.26 11.73 -4.29
C ARG A 12 -1.82 10.74 -3.26
N GLY A 13 -1.83 9.45 -3.60
CA GLY A 13 -2.32 8.41 -2.71
C GLY A 13 -1.50 8.31 -1.42
N TYR A 14 -0.17 8.31 -1.53
CA TYR A 14 0.70 8.27 -0.35
C TYR A 14 0.57 9.55 0.48
N ALA A 15 0.44 10.70 -0.14
CA ALA A 15 0.26 11.97 0.58
C ALA A 15 -1.05 11.97 1.37
N ALA A 16 -2.14 11.48 0.78
CA ALA A 16 -3.42 11.36 1.46
C ALA A 16 -3.35 10.39 2.65
N CYS A 17 -2.69 9.23 2.48
CA CYS A 17 -2.44 8.29 3.57
C CYS A 17 -1.67 8.95 4.72
N GLY A 18 -0.61 9.67 4.40
CA GLY A 18 0.20 10.37 5.40
C GLY A 18 -0.55 11.46 6.15
N ALA A 19 -1.58 12.03 5.54
CA ALA A 19 -2.46 13.02 6.16
C ALA A 19 -3.63 12.40 6.93
N GLY A 20 -3.73 11.06 6.97
CA GLY A 20 -4.84 10.37 7.62
C GLY A 20 -6.15 10.40 6.81
N ASP A 21 -6.08 10.73 5.53
CA ASP A 21 -7.23 10.80 4.62
C ASP A 21 -7.38 9.49 3.83
N ALA A 22 -8.01 8.50 4.45
CA ALA A 22 -8.21 7.20 3.82
C ALA A 22 -9.07 7.29 2.55
N ALA A 23 -10.12 8.09 2.57
CA ALA A 23 -10.99 8.27 1.41
C ALA A 23 -10.21 8.91 0.24
N GLY A 24 -9.42 9.93 0.52
CA GLY A 24 -8.55 10.56 -0.49
C GLY A 24 -7.50 9.61 -1.05
N ALA A 25 -6.95 8.74 -0.20
CA ALA A 25 -5.98 7.73 -0.64
C ALA A 25 -6.59 6.70 -1.58
N MET A 26 -7.89 6.45 -1.48
CA MET A 26 -8.60 5.45 -2.30
C MET A 26 -9.22 6.02 -3.58
N VAL A 27 -9.19 7.34 -3.77
CA VAL A 27 -9.91 8.00 -4.87
C VAL A 27 -9.43 7.54 -6.25
N ASP A 28 -8.15 7.25 -6.38
CA ASP A 28 -7.54 6.77 -7.63
C ASP A 28 -7.44 5.24 -7.71
N MET A 29 -8.04 4.52 -6.78
CA MET A 29 -8.12 3.06 -6.81
C MET A 29 -9.38 2.61 -7.53
N ALA A 30 -9.29 1.49 -8.24
CA ALA A 30 -10.46 0.84 -8.80
C ALA A 30 -11.34 0.30 -7.67
N ASP A 31 -12.65 0.18 -7.93
CA ASP A 31 -13.59 -0.32 -6.91
C ASP A 31 -13.28 -1.76 -6.49
N ASP A 32 -12.71 -2.55 -7.38
CA ASP A 32 -12.33 -3.95 -7.16
C ASP A 32 -10.83 -4.12 -6.89
N ILE A 33 -10.17 -3.10 -6.36
CA ILE A 33 -8.74 -3.13 -6.02
C ILE A 33 -8.36 -4.41 -5.29
N GLU A 34 -7.26 -5.05 -5.73
CA GLU A 34 -6.61 -6.14 -5.00
C GLU A 34 -5.45 -5.59 -4.19
N TRP A 35 -5.47 -5.82 -2.90
CA TRP A 35 -4.40 -5.40 -2.00
C TRP A 35 -3.76 -6.64 -1.38
N ILE A 36 -2.48 -6.85 -1.64
CA ILE A 36 -1.76 -8.04 -1.18
C ILE A 36 -0.80 -7.67 -0.06
N THR A 37 -1.04 -8.22 1.12
CA THR A 37 -0.15 -8.13 2.26
C THR A 37 0.68 -9.41 2.31
N PRO A 38 2.03 -9.30 2.21
CA PRO A 38 2.90 -10.49 2.13
C PRO A 38 3.03 -11.19 3.46
N GLY A 39 3.57 -12.40 3.42
CA GLY A 39 3.94 -13.16 4.60
C GLY A 39 2.82 -14.01 5.16
N ASN A 40 2.95 -14.35 6.43
CA ASN A 40 2.04 -15.27 7.13
C ASN A 40 1.54 -14.68 8.45
N SER A 41 1.36 -13.36 8.51
CA SER A 41 0.75 -12.70 9.65
C SER A 41 -0.77 -12.85 9.65
N ALA A 42 -1.40 -12.54 10.75
CA ALA A 42 -2.86 -12.60 10.88
C ALA A 42 -3.58 -11.72 9.83
N ILE A 43 -2.93 -10.65 9.34
CA ILE A 43 -3.50 -9.74 8.32
C ILE A 43 -2.96 -10.01 6.92
N SER A 44 -2.11 -11.03 6.72
CA SER A 44 -1.55 -11.37 5.40
C SER A 44 -2.60 -12.00 4.50
N GLY A 45 -2.41 -11.83 3.19
CA GLY A 45 -3.30 -12.34 2.17
C GLY A 45 -3.79 -11.25 1.25
N THR A 46 -4.81 -11.56 0.45
CA THR A 46 -5.38 -10.64 -0.51
C THR A 46 -6.68 -10.06 0.02
N THR A 47 -6.76 -8.74 0.00
CA THR A 47 -7.97 -7.97 0.33
C THR A 47 -8.59 -7.52 -0.98
N HIS A 48 -9.89 -7.66 -1.15
CA HIS A 48 -10.61 -7.29 -2.35
C HIS A 48 -11.58 -6.14 -2.09
N GLY A 49 -11.45 -5.08 -2.90
CA GLY A 49 -12.35 -3.95 -2.85
C GLY A 49 -12.04 -2.95 -1.73
N LYS A 50 -12.63 -1.77 -1.85
CA LYS A 50 -12.32 -0.64 -0.97
C LYS A 50 -12.81 -0.85 0.46
N GLN A 51 -13.91 -1.56 0.66
CA GLN A 51 -14.45 -1.80 1.99
C GLN A 51 -13.53 -2.69 2.82
N GLU A 52 -13.10 -3.83 2.26
CA GLU A 52 -12.16 -4.72 2.92
C GLU A 52 -10.81 -4.03 3.15
N LEU A 53 -10.38 -3.24 2.18
CA LEU A 53 -9.13 -2.48 2.29
C LEU A 53 -9.19 -1.48 3.45
N GLY A 54 -10.29 -0.78 3.61
CA GLY A 54 -10.49 0.14 4.72
C GLY A 54 -10.39 -0.55 6.07
N ALA A 55 -10.94 -1.75 6.21
CA ALA A 55 -10.84 -2.55 7.42
C ALA A 55 -9.39 -3.00 7.68
N ASN A 56 -8.66 -3.38 6.63
CA ASN A 56 -7.25 -3.74 6.74
C ASN A 56 -6.41 -2.53 7.20
N TRP A 57 -6.63 -1.38 6.62
CA TRP A 57 -5.92 -0.15 7.00
C TRP A 57 -6.22 0.29 8.43
N ALA A 58 -7.44 0.07 8.91
CA ALA A 58 -7.79 0.38 10.30
C ALA A 58 -6.96 -0.46 11.28
N GLN A 59 -6.74 -1.73 10.97
CA GLN A 59 -5.88 -2.60 11.79
C GLN A 59 -4.43 -2.13 11.81
N LEU A 60 -3.92 -1.69 10.65
CA LEU A 60 -2.57 -1.11 10.56
C LEU A 60 -2.45 0.18 11.37
N ALA A 61 -3.45 1.05 11.28
CA ALA A 61 -3.47 2.32 12.01
C ALA A 61 -3.44 2.12 13.52
N GLU A 62 -4.13 1.11 14.03
CA GLU A 62 -4.13 0.78 15.47
C GLU A 62 -2.73 0.44 15.99
N LYS A 63 -1.85 -0.04 15.12
CA LYS A 63 -0.47 -0.40 15.48
C LYS A 63 0.54 0.68 15.12
N GLY A 64 0.09 1.88 14.80
CA GLY A 64 0.98 2.99 14.50
C GLY A 64 1.73 2.83 13.18
N PHE A 65 1.06 2.28 12.17
CA PHE A 65 1.64 2.09 10.86
C PHE A 65 1.82 3.41 10.12
N THR A 66 3.02 3.64 9.59
CA THR A 66 3.28 4.75 8.67
C THR A 66 4.18 4.27 7.53
N THR A 67 4.03 4.87 6.36
CA THR A 67 4.86 4.60 5.20
C THR A 67 5.39 5.91 4.64
N THR A 68 6.71 5.98 4.46
CA THR A 68 7.36 7.14 3.86
C THR A 68 7.96 6.72 2.53
N PRO A 69 7.41 7.16 1.39
CA PRO A 69 8.00 6.87 0.09
C PRO A 69 9.31 7.64 -0.09
N GLN A 70 10.33 6.97 -0.66
CA GLN A 70 11.66 7.53 -0.83
C GLN A 70 12.07 7.64 -2.29
N HIS A 71 11.79 6.61 -3.10
CA HIS A 71 12.16 6.57 -4.51
C HIS A 71 11.04 5.96 -5.34
N TRP A 72 10.87 6.47 -6.56
CA TRP A 72 9.79 6.12 -7.47
C TRP A 72 10.35 5.68 -8.81
N TYR A 73 9.90 4.54 -9.29
CA TYR A 73 10.25 4.00 -10.60
C TYR A 73 8.96 3.55 -11.29
N ALA A 74 8.82 3.80 -12.58
CA ALA A 74 7.59 3.45 -13.26
C ALA A 74 7.80 3.14 -14.73
N ASP A 75 6.92 2.30 -15.24
CA ASP A 75 6.62 2.17 -16.65
C ASP A 75 5.16 2.57 -16.89
N GLU A 76 4.57 2.16 -18.01
CA GLU A 76 3.20 2.53 -18.36
C GLU A 76 2.14 1.77 -17.58
N GLU A 77 2.51 0.68 -16.91
CA GLU A 77 1.58 -0.21 -16.19
C GLU A 77 1.79 -0.22 -14.69
N ARG A 78 3.03 -0.01 -14.22
CA ARG A 78 3.37 -0.18 -12.80
C ARG A 78 4.20 0.96 -12.27
N VAL A 79 3.98 1.26 -11.00
CA VAL A 79 4.86 2.12 -10.20
C VAL A 79 5.46 1.26 -9.11
N VAL A 80 6.79 1.31 -9.00
CA VAL A 80 7.54 0.67 -7.92
C VAL A 80 8.03 1.75 -6.98
N VAL A 81 7.73 1.62 -5.70
CA VAL A 81 8.06 2.61 -4.68
C VAL A 81 8.95 1.98 -3.64
N LEU A 82 10.13 2.55 -3.43
CA LEU A 82 10.97 2.19 -2.29
C LEU A 82 10.51 3.02 -1.10
N THR A 83 10.13 2.36 -0.02
CA THR A 83 9.51 3.00 1.14
C THR A 83 10.23 2.64 2.42
N GLN A 84 10.08 3.47 3.44
CA GLN A 84 10.38 3.12 4.81
C GLN A 84 9.07 3.01 5.57
N THR A 85 8.86 1.86 6.19
CA THR A 85 7.65 1.57 6.96
C THR A 85 7.99 1.57 8.45
N VAL A 86 7.10 2.15 9.26
CA VAL A 86 7.16 2.03 10.71
C VAL A 86 5.89 1.33 11.17
N LEU A 87 6.05 0.31 12.00
CA LEU A 87 4.94 -0.47 12.56
C LEU A 87 5.26 -0.77 14.02
N ALA A 88 4.39 -0.34 14.92
CA ALA A 88 4.57 -0.52 16.36
C ALA A 88 5.95 -0.02 16.86
N GLY A 89 6.42 1.09 16.27
CA GLY A 89 7.70 1.70 16.62
C GLY A 89 8.93 1.07 15.98
N GLU A 90 8.78 0.01 15.18
CA GLU A 90 9.88 -0.63 14.48
C GLU A 90 9.91 -0.22 13.01
N SER A 91 11.09 0.11 12.50
CA SER A 91 11.28 0.52 11.10
C SER A 91 11.72 -0.65 10.23
N ALA A 92 11.25 -0.66 8.99
CA ALA A 92 11.69 -1.62 7.97
C ALA A 92 11.68 -0.96 6.60
N ASP A 93 12.58 -1.39 5.73
CA ASP A 93 12.55 -1.00 4.32
C ASP A 93 11.58 -1.93 3.59
N THR A 94 10.73 -1.34 2.76
CA THR A 94 9.73 -2.07 1.99
C THR A 94 9.71 -1.59 0.55
N VAL A 95 9.16 -2.43 -0.32
CA VAL A 95 8.94 -2.13 -1.73
C VAL A 95 7.46 -2.32 -2.00
N ASP A 96 6.82 -1.30 -2.55
CA ASP A 96 5.42 -1.38 -2.96
C ASP A 96 5.35 -1.37 -4.49
N VAL A 97 4.49 -2.22 -5.04
CA VAL A 97 4.22 -2.27 -6.48
C VAL A 97 2.74 -1.97 -6.70
N LEU A 98 2.47 -0.90 -7.44
CA LEU A 98 1.13 -0.49 -7.83
C LEU A 98 0.94 -0.80 -9.31
N THR A 99 -0.11 -1.53 -9.65
CA THR A 99 -0.47 -1.83 -11.03
C THR A 99 -1.69 -0.99 -11.42
N PHE A 100 -1.62 -0.37 -12.60
CA PHE A 100 -2.64 0.57 -13.09
C PHE A 100 -3.36 -0.01 -14.31
N ASN A 101 -4.64 0.31 -14.46
CA ASN A 101 -5.38 0.03 -15.68
C ASN A 101 -5.24 1.19 -16.69
N ALA A 102 -5.88 1.03 -17.87
CA ALA A 102 -5.83 2.04 -18.93
C ALA A 102 -6.45 3.38 -18.54
N ASP A 103 -7.34 3.40 -17.56
CA ASP A 103 -7.99 4.62 -17.06
C ASP A 103 -7.17 5.33 -15.98
N GLY A 104 -5.99 4.82 -15.66
CA GLY A 104 -5.14 5.39 -14.63
C GLY A 104 -5.57 5.08 -13.21
N LYS A 105 -6.37 4.05 -13.01
CA LYS A 105 -6.76 3.58 -11.67
C LYS A 105 -5.85 2.45 -11.21
N VAL A 106 -5.53 2.44 -9.92
CA VAL A 106 -4.77 1.36 -9.30
C VAL A 106 -5.68 0.14 -9.15
N ILE A 107 -5.33 -0.96 -9.81
CA ILE A 107 -6.09 -2.21 -9.75
C ILE A 107 -5.47 -3.24 -8.83
N LYS A 108 -4.20 -3.09 -8.50
CA LYS A 108 -3.48 -4.02 -7.65
C LYS A 108 -2.38 -3.30 -6.89
N PHE A 109 -2.24 -3.61 -5.63
CA PHE A 109 -1.16 -3.15 -4.77
C PHE A 109 -0.55 -4.35 -4.07
N GLN A 110 0.78 -4.47 -4.08
CA GLN A 110 1.46 -5.50 -3.33
C GLN A 110 2.74 -4.96 -2.72
N SER A 111 3.02 -5.39 -1.49
CA SER A 111 4.23 -5.01 -0.77
C SER A 111 5.18 -6.19 -0.67
N ALA A 112 6.47 -5.88 -0.54
CA ALA A 112 7.51 -6.84 -0.19
C ALA A 112 8.41 -6.20 0.87
N GLY A 113 8.91 -7.01 1.80
CA GLY A 113 9.77 -6.50 2.86
C GLY A 113 9.85 -7.45 4.04
N ASP A 114 10.05 -6.89 5.23
CA ASP A 114 10.19 -7.67 6.46
C ASP A 114 8.83 -8.19 6.94
N THR A 115 8.47 -9.39 6.48
CA THR A 115 7.24 -10.05 6.89
C THR A 115 7.26 -10.53 8.33
N ALA A 116 8.44 -10.74 8.90
CA ALA A 116 8.56 -11.14 10.31
C ALA A 116 8.10 -10.03 11.26
N LEU A 117 8.29 -8.76 10.88
CA LEU A 117 7.78 -7.63 11.66
C LEU A 117 6.25 -7.70 11.77
N PHE A 118 5.57 -7.99 10.68
CA PHE A 118 4.10 -8.12 10.68
C PHE A 118 3.65 -9.30 11.55
N GLU A 119 4.35 -10.42 11.50
CA GLU A 119 4.04 -11.58 12.34
C GLU A 119 4.23 -11.27 13.83
N ARG A 120 5.27 -10.52 14.19
CA ARG A 120 5.50 -10.12 15.60
C ARG A 120 4.39 -9.22 16.12
N VAL A 121 3.88 -8.31 15.28
CA VAL A 121 2.89 -7.31 15.70
C VAL A 121 1.46 -7.86 15.69
N PHE A 122 1.09 -8.59 14.65
CA PHE A 122 -0.28 -9.08 14.44
C PHE A 122 -0.47 -10.55 14.81
N GLY A 123 0.60 -11.28 15.05
CA GLY A 123 0.58 -12.72 15.23
C GLY A 123 0.60 -13.47 13.91
N SER A 124 0.87 -14.76 13.94
CA SER A 124 0.87 -15.64 12.77
C SER A 124 -0.53 -16.13 12.46
N LYS A 125 -0.75 -16.46 11.19
CA LYS A 125 -1.99 -17.14 10.77
C LYS A 125 -2.09 -18.53 11.34
#